data_1b41fcd5c87ed62a9827b58da72cd2da
#
_entry.id   1b41fcd5c87ed62a9827b58da72cd2da
#
_cell.length_a   1.000
_cell.length_b   1.000
_cell.length_c   1.000
_cell.angle_alpha   90.00
_cell.angle_beta   90.00
_cell.angle_gamma   90.00
#
_symmetry.space_group_name_H-M   'P 1'
#
loop_
_entity.id
_entity.type
_entity.pdbx_description
1 polymer ?
#
loop_
_entity_poly.entity_id
_entity_poly.type
_entity_poly.pdbx_seq_one_letter_code
_entity_poly.pdbx_strand_id
1 'polypeptide(L)'
;MRRADPTIQHFVIYIEAGIAEGGRLLTGGNVDAGFSGYFVAPTVFDRVVATATIAQEEIFGPVVALIPAGDINEAIQIANSVRYGLSASVFTRSLSTAMEFIERVEAGMVRVNEETAGVELQAPFGGMKESSSHSREQGTAAVDFYTETKTVAIRAM
;
A
#
# COMPACT_ATOMS: atom_id res chain seq x y z
N MET A 1 -34.48 6.93 3.12
CA MET A 1 -33.02 6.91 3.44
C MET A 1 -32.58 5.45 3.50
N ARG A 2 -32.02 4.91 2.42
CA ARG A 2 -31.45 3.55 2.45
C ARG A 2 -30.28 3.59 3.41
N ARG A 3 -30.25 2.71 4.40
CA ARG A 3 -29.03 2.50 5.22
C ARG A 3 -27.94 2.19 4.20
N ALA A 4 -26.91 3.02 4.15
CA ALA A 4 -25.78 2.79 3.27
C ALA A 4 -25.20 1.41 3.60
N ASP A 5 -24.86 0.65 2.55
CA ASP A 5 -24.14 -0.60 2.72
C ASP A 5 -22.88 -0.32 3.59
N PRO A 6 -22.52 -1.20 4.53
CA PRO A 6 -21.35 -1.01 5.39
C PRO A 6 -20.07 -0.73 4.61
N THR A 7 -19.91 -1.31 3.43
CA THR A 7 -18.75 -1.09 2.54
C THR A 7 -18.71 0.36 2.04
N ILE A 8 -19.85 0.90 1.62
CA ILE A 8 -19.95 2.29 1.19
C ILE A 8 -19.71 3.25 2.37
N GLN A 9 -20.28 2.93 3.55
CA GLN A 9 -20.03 3.71 4.75
C GLN A 9 -18.53 3.79 5.12
N HIS A 10 -17.80 2.70 4.96
CA HIS A 10 -16.37 2.66 5.16
C HIS A 10 -15.66 3.74 4.33
N PHE A 11 -15.91 3.80 3.02
CA PHE A 11 -15.27 4.81 2.16
C PHE A 11 -15.69 6.25 2.48
N VAL A 12 -16.97 6.46 2.84
CA VAL A 12 -17.46 7.77 3.23
C VAL A 12 -16.73 8.28 4.47
N ILE A 13 -16.49 7.43 5.47
CA ILE A 13 -15.77 7.79 6.70
C ILE A 13 -14.35 8.28 6.37
N TYR A 14 -13.61 7.59 5.48
CA TYR A 14 -12.27 8.03 5.10
C TYR A 14 -12.28 9.31 4.27
N ILE A 15 -13.27 9.49 3.39
CA ILE A 15 -13.42 10.73 2.63
C ILE A 15 -13.70 11.91 3.57
N GLU A 16 -14.61 11.73 4.53
CA GLU A 16 -14.93 12.75 5.55
C GLU A 16 -13.71 13.04 6.45
N ALA A 17 -12.97 12.02 6.86
CA ALA A 17 -11.74 12.19 7.62
C ALA A 17 -10.69 13.00 6.84
N GLY A 18 -10.46 12.66 5.57
CA GLY A 18 -9.54 13.39 4.71
C GLY A 18 -9.88 14.88 4.57
N ILE A 19 -11.17 15.22 4.46
CA ILE A 19 -11.63 16.60 4.44
C ILE A 19 -11.43 17.28 5.80
N ALA A 20 -11.82 16.61 6.89
CA ALA A 20 -11.75 17.14 8.25
C ALA A 20 -10.29 17.41 8.69
N GLU A 21 -9.36 16.60 8.24
CA GLU A 21 -7.92 16.72 8.52
C GLU A 21 -7.19 17.68 7.59
N GLY A 22 -7.92 18.41 6.73
CA GLY A 22 -7.40 19.51 5.91
C GLY A 22 -6.88 19.10 4.54
N GLY A 23 -7.09 17.85 4.12
CA GLY A 23 -6.84 17.41 2.75
C GLY A 23 -7.71 18.17 1.74
N ARG A 24 -7.12 18.60 0.64
CA ARG A 24 -7.85 19.29 -0.43
C ARG A 24 -8.43 18.26 -1.40
N LEU A 25 -9.76 18.11 -1.40
CA LEU A 25 -10.45 17.25 -2.36
C LEU A 25 -10.32 17.85 -3.78
N LEU A 26 -9.70 17.11 -4.68
CA LEU A 26 -9.54 17.52 -6.10
C LEU A 26 -10.65 16.97 -6.97
N THR A 27 -11.08 15.73 -6.74
CA THR A 27 -12.15 15.07 -7.50
C THR A 27 -12.77 13.95 -6.67
N GLY A 28 -13.96 13.51 -7.04
CA GLY A 28 -14.70 12.46 -6.34
C GLY A 28 -15.36 12.96 -5.05
N GLY A 29 -15.26 12.18 -4.01
CA GLY A 29 -15.83 12.48 -2.69
C GLY A 29 -17.33 12.15 -2.57
N ASN A 30 -17.95 11.60 -3.61
CA ASN A 30 -19.37 11.27 -3.61
C ASN A 30 -19.56 9.76 -3.76
N VAL A 31 -20.60 9.30 -3.12
CA VAL A 31 -21.24 8.03 -3.48
C VAL A 31 -22.20 8.33 -4.60
N ASP A 32 -22.02 7.73 -5.77
CA ASP A 32 -22.88 7.99 -6.91
C ASP A 32 -24.24 7.32 -6.71
N ALA A 33 -25.24 8.14 -6.40
CA ALA A 33 -26.62 7.71 -6.22
C ALA A 33 -27.37 7.46 -7.55
N GLY A 34 -26.74 7.73 -8.70
CA GLY A 34 -27.34 7.61 -10.03
C GLY A 34 -27.30 6.20 -10.61
N PHE A 35 -26.45 5.32 -10.09
CA PHE A 35 -26.34 3.94 -10.55
C PHE A 35 -27.07 2.95 -9.63
N SER A 36 -27.57 1.87 -10.21
CA SER A 36 -28.07 0.73 -9.44
C SER A 36 -26.89 -0.14 -9.02
N GLY A 37 -26.34 0.09 -7.80
CA GLY A 37 -25.21 -0.66 -7.26
C GLY A 37 -24.43 0.12 -6.20
N TYR A 38 -23.27 -0.42 -5.84
CA TYR A 38 -22.38 0.13 -4.82
C TYR A 38 -21.18 0.82 -5.49
N PHE A 39 -21.40 2.05 -5.95
CA PHE A 39 -20.39 2.82 -6.65
C PHE A 39 -19.87 3.96 -5.76
N VAL A 40 -18.55 4.04 -5.64
CA VAL A 40 -17.84 5.17 -5.05
C VAL A 40 -17.04 5.83 -6.15
N ALA A 41 -17.18 7.14 -6.32
CA ALA A 41 -16.43 7.88 -7.32
C ALA A 41 -14.93 7.84 -7.00
N PRO A 42 -14.04 7.64 -7.98
CA PRO A 42 -12.60 7.79 -7.77
C PRO A 42 -12.30 9.14 -7.12
N THR A 43 -11.64 9.09 -5.97
CA THR A 43 -11.46 10.24 -5.09
C THR A 43 -9.97 10.56 -4.95
N VAL A 44 -9.60 11.81 -5.17
CA VAL A 44 -8.20 12.26 -5.06
C VAL A 44 -8.13 13.44 -4.11
N PHE A 45 -7.29 13.31 -3.11
CA PHE A 45 -6.91 14.36 -2.19
C PHE A 45 -5.51 14.89 -2.49
N ASP A 46 -5.33 16.20 -2.38
CA ASP A 46 -4.05 16.89 -2.42
C ASP A 46 -3.76 17.57 -1.07
N ARG A 47 -2.50 17.95 -0.84
CA ARG A 47 -2.02 18.56 0.40
C ARG A 47 -2.32 17.75 1.66
N VAL A 48 -2.33 16.46 1.53
CA VAL A 48 -2.48 15.56 2.67
C VAL A 48 -1.21 15.60 3.50
N VAL A 49 -1.35 15.67 4.81
CA VAL A 49 -0.20 15.53 5.72
C VAL A 49 0.08 14.05 5.98
N ALA A 50 1.35 13.70 6.16
CA ALA A 50 1.76 12.30 6.32
C ALA A 50 1.11 11.58 7.53
N THR A 51 0.66 12.35 8.52
CA THR A 51 -0.01 11.81 9.73
C THR A 51 -1.54 11.71 9.60
N ALA A 52 -2.11 12.13 8.48
CA ALA A 52 -3.55 12.04 8.27
C ALA A 52 -4.03 10.58 8.22
N THR A 53 -5.24 10.33 8.67
CA THR A 53 -5.86 9.00 8.67
C THR A 53 -5.81 8.35 7.29
N ILE A 54 -6.14 9.12 6.23
CA ILE A 54 -6.12 8.61 4.85
C ILE A 54 -4.71 8.35 4.29
N ALA A 55 -3.66 8.80 4.98
CA ALA A 55 -2.26 8.52 4.66
C ALA A 55 -1.71 7.34 5.46
N GLN A 56 -2.27 7.05 6.62
CA GLN A 56 -1.77 6.05 7.56
C GLN A 56 -2.53 4.73 7.53
N GLU A 57 -3.78 4.72 7.05
CA GLU A 57 -4.62 3.54 7.07
C GLU A 57 -4.90 2.99 5.67
N GLU A 58 -5.11 1.68 5.59
CA GLU A 58 -5.45 1.00 4.35
C GLU A 58 -6.94 1.16 4.05
N ILE A 59 -7.29 2.04 3.11
CA ILE A 59 -8.69 2.33 2.76
C ILE A 59 -9.33 1.19 1.97
N PHE A 60 -8.54 0.46 1.19
CA PHE A 60 -8.98 -0.64 0.31
C PHE A 60 -10.07 -0.22 -0.70
N GLY A 61 -9.93 0.98 -1.26
CA GLY A 61 -10.92 1.57 -2.17
C GLY A 61 -10.36 2.65 -3.09
N PRO A 62 -11.20 3.27 -3.90
CA PRO A 62 -10.78 4.20 -4.96
C PRO A 62 -10.42 5.59 -4.41
N VAL A 63 -9.55 5.66 -3.42
CA VAL A 63 -9.11 6.91 -2.79
C VAL A 63 -7.61 7.03 -2.88
N VAL A 64 -7.11 8.17 -3.35
CA VAL A 64 -5.68 8.49 -3.46
C VAL A 64 -5.37 9.75 -2.68
N ALA A 65 -4.35 9.68 -1.82
CA ALA A 65 -3.81 10.81 -1.07
C ALA A 65 -2.47 11.25 -1.66
N LEU A 66 -2.39 12.51 -2.10
CA LEU A 66 -1.15 13.13 -2.58
C LEU A 66 -0.50 13.89 -1.43
N ILE A 67 0.71 13.47 -1.06
CA ILE A 67 1.50 14.04 0.02
C ILE A 67 2.71 14.74 -0.62
N PRO A 68 2.86 16.05 -0.46
CA PRO A 68 4.03 16.75 -1.00
C PRO A 68 5.28 16.37 -0.21
N ALA A 69 6.41 16.25 -0.92
CA ALA A 69 7.74 16.08 -0.35
C ALA A 69 8.71 17.03 -1.02
N GLY A 70 9.62 17.60 -0.27
CA GLY A 70 10.60 18.57 -0.79
C GLY A 70 11.74 17.92 -1.56
N ASP A 71 12.09 16.70 -1.19
CA ASP A 71 13.15 15.90 -1.84
C ASP A 71 12.92 14.40 -1.67
N ILE A 72 13.82 13.58 -2.22
CA ILE A 72 13.73 12.13 -2.15
C ILE A 72 13.90 11.61 -0.71
N ASN A 73 14.68 12.27 0.13
CA ASN A 73 14.87 11.87 1.52
C ASN A 73 13.56 12.00 2.31
N GLU A 74 12.87 13.13 2.16
CA GLU A 74 11.58 13.34 2.77
C GLU A 74 10.52 12.37 2.22
N ALA A 75 10.52 12.13 0.91
CA ALA A 75 9.60 11.17 0.29
C ALA A 75 9.78 9.74 0.85
N ILE A 76 11.03 9.28 1.03
CA ILE A 76 11.33 7.99 1.64
C ILE A 76 10.91 7.96 3.11
N GLN A 77 11.17 9.03 3.88
CA GLN A 77 10.74 9.13 5.27
C GLN A 77 9.21 9.05 5.40
N ILE A 78 8.48 9.74 4.54
CA ILE A 78 7.01 9.68 4.50
C ILE A 78 6.55 8.28 4.15
N ALA A 79 7.12 7.66 3.10
CA ALA A 79 6.76 6.29 2.71
C ALA A 79 7.02 5.26 3.83
N ASN A 80 8.08 5.46 4.61
CA ASN A 80 8.43 4.59 5.73
C ASN A 80 7.66 4.88 7.02
N SER A 81 6.97 6.01 7.12
CA SER A 81 6.29 6.44 8.35
C SER A 81 4.99 5.69 8.65
N VAL A 82 4.50 4.87 7.71
CA VAL A 82 3.30 4.06 7.88
C VAL A 82 3.64 2.69 8.47
N ARG A 83 2.69 2.08 9.15
CA ARG A 83 2.85 0.72 9.73
C ARG A 83 2.88 -0.40 8.69
N TYR A 84 2.50 -0.12 7.46
CA TYR A 84 2.47 -1.08 6.35
C TYR A 84 3.73 -0.98 5.48
N GLY A 85 4.03 -2.04 4.75
CA GLY A 85 5.16 -2.11 3.83
C GLY A 85 5.02 -3.23 2.81
N LEU A 86 3.87 -3.30 2.10
CA LEU A 86 3.68 -4.35 1.09
C LEU A 86 4.45 -4.03 -0.17
N SER A 87 4.14 -2.93 -0.83
CA SER A 87 4.77 -2.51 -2.08
C SER A 87 5.00 -1.01 -2.14
N ALA A 88 6.09 -0.62 -2.81
CA ALA A 88 6.42 0.77 -3.09
C ALA A 88 7.00 0.91 -4.50
N SER A 89 6.80 2.08 -5.11
CA SER A 89 7.37 2.40 -6.42
C SER A 89 7.96 3.80 -6.45
N VAL A 90 9.04 3.97 -7.21
CA VAL A 90 9.61 5.26 -7.54
C VAL A 90 9.64 5.47 -9.04
N PHE A 91 9.22 6.65 -9.49
CA PHE A 91 9.33 7.07 -10.88
C PHE A 91 10.44 8.11 -11.02
N THR A 92 11.55 7.73 -11.64
CA THR A 92 12.74 8.58 -11.78
C THR A 92 13.55 8.24 -13.03
N ARG A 93 14.28 9.23 -13.55
CA ARG A 93 15.29 9.02 -14.59
C ARG A 93 16.71 8.95 -14.03
N SER A 94 16.88 9.18 -12.74
CA SER A 94 18.17 9.11 -12.05
C SER A 94 18.40 7.72 -11.48
N LEU A 95 19.42 7.03 -11.96
CA LEU A 95 19.80 5.72 -11.42
C LEU A 95 20.20 5.81 -9.93
N SER A 96 20.90 6.87 -9.54
CA SER A 96 21.29 7.07 -8.13
C SER A 96 20.07 7.21 -7.21
N THR A 97 19.06 7.98 -7.63
CA THR A 97 17.80 8.12 -6.89
C THR A 97 17.04 6.79 -6.81
N ALA A 98 17.03 6.01 -7.91
CA ALA A 98 16.40 4.69 -7.91
C ALA A 98 17.08 3.75 -6.90
N MET A 99 18.42 3.69 -6.92
CA MET A 99 19.18 2.84 -6.01
C MET A 99 19.03 3.26 -4.55
N GLU A 100 19.05 4.56 -4.27
CA GLU A 100 18.81 5.09 -2.93
C GLU A 100 17.41 4.72 -2.41
N PHE A 101 16.38 4.82 -3.26
CA PHE A 101 15.02 4.43 -2.91
C PHE A 101 14.92 2.93 -2.61
N ILE A 102 15.50 2.07 -3.48
CA ILE A 102 15.49 0.62 -3.29
C ILE A 102 16.14 0.22 -1.95
N GLU A 103 17.26 0.87 -1.60
CA GLU A 103 18.00 0.55 -0.38
C GLU A 103 17.26 0.98 0.89
N ARG A 104 16.52 2.09 0.84
CA ARG A 104 16.02 2.75 2.04
C ARG A 104 14.53 2.59 2.29
N VAL A 105 13.74 2.23 1.26
CA VAL A 105 12.30 2.04 1.44
C VAL A 105 11.99 0.74 2.16
N GLU A 106 11.09 0.82 3.14
CA GLU A 106 10.68 -0.32 3.97
C GLU A 106 9.45 -1.02 3.39
N ALA A 107 9.60 -1.57 2.19
CA ALA A 107 8.58 -2.35 1.51
C ALA A 107 9.14 -3.69 1.01
N GLY A 108 8.32 -4.73 1.03
CA GLY A 108 8.75 -6.07 0.61
C GLY A 108 8.87 -6.22 -0.90
N MET A 109 8.13 -5.42 -1.65
CA MET A 109 8.17 -5.37 -3.11
C MET A 109 8.45 -3.94 -3.54
N VAL A 110 9.58 -3.73 -4.24
CA VAL A 110 10.02 -2.40 -4.68
C VAL A 110 10.12 -2.37 -6.19
N ARG A 111 9.54 -1.35 -6.80
CA ARG A 111 9.55 -1.15 -8.25
C ARG A 111 10.13 0.19 -8.64
N VAL A 112 10.71 0.25 -9.82
CA VAL A 112 11.23 1.49 -10.41
C VAL A 112 10.59 1.68 -11.78
N ASN A 113 9.91 2.81 -11.96
CA ASN A 113 9.20 3.18 -13.19
C ASN A 113 8.11 2.18 -13.61
N GLU A 114 7.54 1.47 -12.64
CA GLU A 114 6.42 0.57 -12.80
C GLU A 114 5.38 0.82 -11.72
N GLU A 115 4.14 0.45 -11.97
CA GLU A 115 3.07 0.51 -10.97
C GLU A 115 3.27 -0.54 -9.86
N THR A 116 2.63 -0.34 -8.71
CA THR A 116 2.68 -1.29 -7.59
C THR A 116 1.70 -2.46 -7.74
N ALA A 117 0.78 -2.38 -8.70
CA ALA A 117 -0.19 -3.43 -8.98
C ALA A 117 0.44 -4.56 -9.83
N GLY A 118 -0.10 -5.75 -9.66
CA GLY A 118 0.40 -6.94 -10.34
C GLY A 118 1.60 -7.57 -9.65
N VAL A 119 1.64 -8.90 -9.67
CA VAL A 119 2.74 -9.69 -9.13
C VAL A 119 3.10 -10.76 -10.15
N GLU A 120 4.37 -10.88 -10.44
CA GLU A 120 4.88 -11.97 -11.25
C GLU A 120 4.93 -13.24 -10.41
N LEU A 121 4.25 -14.29 -10.85
CA LEU A 121 4.09 -15.55 -10.10
C LEU A 121 5.42 -16.23 -9.73
N GLN A 122 6.48 -15.96 -10.46
CA GLN A 122 7.82 -16.47 -10.19
C GLN A 122 8.60 -15.64 -9.15
N ALA A 123 8.12 -14.44 -8.80
CA ALA A 123 8.74 -13.58 -7.82
C ALA A 123 8.22 -13.86 -6.41
N PRO A 124 9.07 -13.83 -5.38
CA PRO A 124 8.62 -13.92 -4.00
C PRO A 124 7.67 -12.77 -3.66
N PHE A 125 6.47 -13.11 -3.19
CA PHE A 125 5.44 -12.14 -2.79
C PHE A 125 5.38 -12.01 -1.28
N GLY A 126 5.38 -10.80 -0.77
CA GLY A 126 5.19 -10.50 0.64
C GLY A 126 5.74 -9.14 1.03
N GLY A 127 5.25 -8.63 2.16
CA GLY A 127 5.57 -7.31 2.69
C GLY A 127 6.62 -7.30 3.79
N MET A 128 6.77 -6.14 4.35
CA MET A 128 7.45 -5.85 5.63
C MET A 128 6.45 -5.29 6.63
N LYS A 129 6.87 -5.02 7.84
CA LYS A 129 6.06 -4.45 8.92
C LYS A 129 4.76 -5.24 9.13
N GLU A 130 3.63 -4.57 9.29
CA GLU A 130 2.32 -5.21 9.49
C GLU A 130 1.70 -5.81 8.21
N SER A 131 2.32 -5.61 7.06
CA SER A 131 1.85 -6.19 5.80
C SER A 131 2.21 -7.66 5.62
N SER A 132 3.05 -8.26 6.47
CA SER A 132 3.47 -9.65 6.36
C SER A 132 4.07 -10.18 7.65
N SER A 133 4.03 -11.50 7.83
CA SER A 133 4.74 -12.23 8.87
C SER A 133 6.22 -12.48 8.57
N HIS A 134 6.83 -11.70 7.67
CA HIS A 134 8.20 -11.83 7.16
C HIS A 134 8.47 -13.03 6.23
N SER A 135 7.50 -13.90 6.02
CA SER A 135 7.58 -14.95 5.02
C SER A 135 7.30 -14.41 3.62
N ARG A 136 7.67 -15.20 2.61
CA ARG A 136 7.38 -14.89 1.20
C ARG A 136 6.63 -16.05 0.58
N GLU A 137 5.50 -15.74 -0.03
CA GLU A 137 4.74 -16.66 -0.87
C GLU A 137 5.23 -16.56 -2.31
N GLN A 138 4.91 -17.48 -3.13
CA GLN A 138 5.22 -17.54 -4.56
C GLN A 138 6.71 -17.72 -4.91
N GLY A 139 6.96 -18.03 -6.17
CA GLY A 139 8.29 -18.36 -6.67
C GLY A 139 8.93 -19.50 -5.86
N THR A 140 10.24 -19.48 -5.75
CA THR A 140 10.99 -20.46 -4.98
C THR A 140 10.74 -20.38 -3.47
N ALA A 141 10.36 -19.21 -2.98
CA ALA A 141 10.04 -19.00 -1.55
C ALA A 141 8.78 -19.75 -1.10
N ALA A 142 7.90 -20.13 -2.03
CA ALA A 142 6.71 -20.93 -1.73
C ALA A 142 7.04 -22.28 -1.08
N VAL A 143 8.20 -22.85 -1.40
CA VAL A 143 8.64 -24.11 -0.79
C VAL A 143 8.80 -23.94 0.72
N ASP A 144 9.49 -22.93 1.17
CA ASP A 144 9.70 -22.66 2.59
C ASP A 144 8.38 -22.22 3.28
N PHE A 145 7.52 -21.51 2.54
CA PHE A 145 6.25 -21.01 3.08
C PHE A 145 5.24 -22.13 3.35
N TYR A 146 5.13 -23.11 2.44
CA TYR A 146 4.13 -24.18 2.52
C TYR A 146 4.64 -25.48 3.10
N THR A 147 5.90 -25.55 3.57
CA THR A 147 6.50 -26.77 4.13
C THR A 147 7.13 -26.52 5.50
N GLU A 148 7.31 -27.59 6.25
CA GLU A 148 8.04 -27.56 7.51
C GLU A 148 9.33 -28.37 7.40
N THR A 149 10.42 -27.83 7.94
CA THR A 149 11.71 -28.52 8.00
C THR A 149 11.75 -29.49 9.16
N LYS A 150 12.00 -30.78 8.88
CA LYS A 150 12.26 -31.80 9.89
C LYS A 150 13.71 -32.27 9.80
N THR A 151 14.47 -32.08 10.87
CA THR A 151 15.82 -32.63 10.98
C THR A 151 15.77 -34.05 11.54
N VAL A 152 16.36 -35.02 10.83
CA VAL A 152 16.43 -36.41 11.25
C VAL A 152 17.90 -36.86 11.32
N ALA A 153 18.32 -37.37 12.45
CA ALA A 153 19.64 -37.98 12.62
C ALA A 153 19.45 -39.50 12.94
N ILE A 154 20.11 -40.37 12.17
CA ILE A 154 20.07 -41.83 12.36
C ILE A 154 21.51 -42.28 12.61
N ARG A 155 21.73 -42.99 13.74
CA ARG A 155 23.00 -43.67 14.02
C ARG A 155 22.81 -45.18 13.76
N ALA A 156 23.64 -45.75 12.95
CA ALA A 156 23.73 -47.21 12.83
C ALA A 156 24.24 -47.81 14.14
N MET A 157 23.67 -48.95 14.58
CA MET A 157 24.15 -49.72 15.71
C MET A 157 25.24 -50.67 15.25
#